data_eb0cf788ebdabb2b1e37ea2e6d1d4fc8
#
_entry.id   eb0cf788ebdabb2b1e37ea2e6d1d4fc8
#
_cell.length_a   1.000
_cell.length_b   1.000
_cell.length_c   1.000
_cell.angle_alpha   90.00
_cell.angle_beta   90.00
_cell.angle_gamma   90.00
#
_symmetry.space_group_name_H-M   'P 1'
#
loop_
_entity.id
_entity.type
_entity.pdbx_description
1 polymer ?
#
loop_
_entity_poly.entity_id
_entity_poly.type
_entity_poly.pdbx_seq_one_letter_code
_entity_poly.pdbx_strand_id
1 'polypeptide(L)'
;MDVQRFSEWLILRNALLVLGPLYVAYWLSVFVYRITFHPLAKFPGPKLAGATFWYEFYYDVWPDRYQYMWKIEKLHREYGPIVRINPIHIHIHDPDFLDPIYAPPGRQKRNTDPWFSIATESGMMGWSLLQTTDHQLHQVRRAAISRFFSKSAVRQLEGLIMEKVDRLLDRLATMYRTGKPEVNLTHAMAALTMDVISSYALGGDMGNLAREEWGRDWFETFRKLGMSRPIGRQFRTFILLSLEMEPWFVRWFNPRAAAVAERAKYPMQSIQAHITAHEKDSTGTEILTNTRTIFMEILDSGLPPQEKSVGRLNAEAFLVLGAGTDPTTRNLTVAMYYILADKAILNRIRDELQTIMPRPDSAVTVADLEALPFFSACITEGLRLTNAVSTRSPRIAPDHEIIYKDWVIPRGALQTPVMQSLYLLQMDPNVFTDPTKFNPQRWLDNPSLKARYFMAFGRGNRMCLGMNLAYAEMLLTIARLVIRFDMEPLEVVKERDVDVTGDCFNGITRDDSPGIQAKILKDRLLQ
;
A
#
# COMPACT_ATOMS: atom_id res chain seq x y z
N MET A 1 -3.51 -55.27 22.34
CA MET A 1 -4.14 -53.98 21.98
C MET A 1 -5.19 -53.72 23.04
N ASP A 2 -5.05 -52.64 23.75
CA ASP A 2 -5.83 -52.33 24.98
C ASP A 2 -7.31 -52.15 24.64
N VAL A 3 -8.21 -52.80 25.32
CA VAL A 3 -9.67 -52.75 25.10
C VAL A 3 -10.17 -51.30 25.09
N GLN A 4 -9.54 -50.45 25.88
CA GLN A 4 -9.83 -49.02 25.97
C GLN A 4 -9.47 -48.28 24.69
N ARG A 5 -8.32 -48.52 24.09
CA ARG A 5 -7.91 -47.93 22.81
C ARG A 5 -8.79 -48.41 21.64
N PHE A 6 -9.27 -49.65 21.72
CA PHE A 6 -10.17 -50.16 20.69
C PHE A 6 -11.56 -49.51 20.76
N SER A 7 -12.09 -49.27 21.96
CA SER A 7 -13.36 -48.53 22.15
C SER A 7 -13.25 -47.06 21.72
N GLU A 8 -12.15 -46.37 22.04
CA GLU A 8 -11.88 -45.00 21.60
C GLU A 8 -11.81 -44.92 20.06
N TRP A 9 -11.10 -45.87 19.41
CA TRP A 9 -11.05 -45.96 17.97
C TRP A 9 -12.42 -46.18 17.32
N LEU A 10 -13.26 -47.03 17.90
CA LEU A 10 -14.64 -47.27 17.42
C LEU A 10 -15.52 -46.02 17.53
N ILE A 11 -15.42 -45.27 18.63
CA ILE A 11 -16.12 -44.00 18.83
C ILE A 11 -15.67 -42.98 17.78
N LEU A 12 -14.36 -42.82 17.59
CA LEU A 12 -13.79 -41.88 16.61
C LEU A 12 -14.21 -42.23 15.19
N ARG A 13 -14.13 -43.51 14.82
CA ARG A 13 -14.58 -44.02 13.51
C ARG A 13 -16.05 -43.74 13.28
N ASN A 14 -16.92 -44.05 14.24
CA ASN A 14 -18.37 -43.84 14.12
C ASN A 14 -18.70 -42.33 14.08
N ALA A 15 -18.01 -41.51 14.85
CA ALA A 15 -18.13 -40.06 14.77
C ALA A 15 -17.74 -39.53 13.37
N LEU A 16 -16.65 -40.00 12.80
CA LEU A 16 -16.22 -39.62 11.44
C LEU A 16 -17.22 -40.09 10.37
N LEU A 17 -17.79 -41.29 10.52
CA LEU A 17 -18.81 -41.83 9.59
C LEU A 17 -20.11 -41.02 9.61
N VAL A 18 -20.46 -40.36 10.71
CA VAL A 18 -21.64 -39.50 10.81
C VAL A 18 -21.32 -38.06 10.48
N LEU A 19 -20.26 -37.50 11.10
CA LEU A 19 -19.91 -36.09 10.93
C LEU A 19 -19.38 -35.79 9.54
N GLY A 20 -18.68 -36.73 8.91
CA GLY A 20 -18.14 -36.56 7.56
C GLY A 20 -19.23 -36.31 6.51
N PRO A 21 -20.24 -37.19 6.36
CA PRO A 21 -21.34 -36.96 5.45
C PRO A 21 -22.17 -35.70 5.78
N LEU A 22 -22.38 -35.40 7.07
CA LEU A 22 -23.05 -34.16 7.47
C LEU A 22 -22.29 -32.91 7.07
N TYR A 23 -20.97 -32.91 7.21
CA TYR A 23 -20.09 -31.82 6.78
C TYR A 23 -20.14 -31.64 5.25
N VAL A 24 -20.08 -32.73 4.50
CA VAL A 24 -20.23 -32.68 3.03
C VAL A 24 -21.60 -32.17 2.62
N ALA A 25 -22.69 -32.67 3.24
CA ALA A 25 -24.05 -32.22 2.97
C ALA A 25 -24.24 -30.73 3.29
N TYR A 26 -23.69 -30.27 4.40
CA TYR A 26 -23.67 -28.84 4.75
C TYR A 26 -23.01 -27.98 3.65
N TRP A 27 -21.80 -28.35 3.22
CA TRP A 27 -21.12 -27.57 2.18
C TRP A 27 -21.79 -27.65 0.82
N LEU A 28 -22.38 -28.78 0.46
CA LEU A 28 -23.19 -28.89 -0.75
C LEU A 28 -24.43 -27.98 -0.67
N SER A 29 -25.10 -27.94 0.49
CA SER A 29 -26.24 -27.04 0.71
C SER A 29 -25.84 -25.57 0.62
N VAL A 30 -24.70 -25.20 1.22
CA VAL A 30 -24.10 -23.83 1.10
C VAL A 30 -23.79 -23.52 -0.35
N PHE A 31 -23.21 -24.45 -1.09
CA PHE A 31 -22.88 -24.29 -2.51
C PHE A 31 -24.14 -24.02 -3.33
N VAL A 32 -25.17 -24.88 -3.20
CA VAL A 32 -26.46 -24.71 -3.88
C VAL A 32 -27.13 -23.40 -3.51
N TYR A 33 -27.19 -23.07 -2.21
CA TYR A 33 -27.72 -21.79 -1.75
C TYR A 33 -27.06 -20.60 -2.41
N ARG A 34 -25.71 -20.58 -2.46
CA ARG A 34 -24.94 -19.46 -3.01
C ARG A 34 -25.15 -19.24 -4.50
N ILE A 35 -25.40 -20.28 -5.28
CA ILE A 35 -25.61 -20.17 -6.73
C ILE A 35 -27.06 -19.98 -7.14
N THR A 36 -28.05 -20.27 -6.23
CA THR A 36 -29.48 -20.23 -6.55
C THR A 36 -30.23 -19.20 -5.72
N PHE A 37 -30.16 -19.26 -4.40
CA PHE A 37 -31.01 -18.50 -3.47
C PHE A 37 -30.34 -17.28 -2.86
N HIS A 38 -29.02 -17.19 -2.94
CA HIS A 38 -28.32 -16.04 -2.40
C HIS A 38 -28.70 -14.75 -3.16
N PRO A 39 -28.90 -13.59 -2.50
CA PRO A 39 -29.29 -12.35 -3.15
C PRO A 39 -28.34 -11.89 -4.28
N LEU A 40 -27.08 -12.32 -4.23
CA LEU A 40 -26.11 -12.07 -5.30
C LEU A 40 -26.13 -13.14 -6.41
N ALA A 41 -26.99 -14.17 -6.36
CA ALA A 41 -27.04 -15.21 -7.39
C ALA A 41 -27.46 -14.68 -8.76
N LYS A 42 -28.22 -13.57 -8.78
CA LYS A 42 -28.68 -12.89 -10.01
C LYS A 42 -27.57 -12.16 -10.76
N PHE A 43 -26.47 -11.78 -10.10
CA PHE A 43 -25.38 -11.04 -10.74
C PHE A 43 -24.55 -11.93 -11.67
N PRO A 44 -24.12 -11.40 -12.83
CA PRO A 44 -23.33 -12.16 -13.78
C PRO A 44 -21.96 -12.54 -13.20
N GLY A 45 -21.40 -13.65 -13.68
CA GLY A 45 -20.10 -14.17 -13.27
C GLY A 45 -20.04 -15.69 -13.23
N PRO A 46 -18.86 -16.27 -13.06
CA PRO A 46 -18.67 -17.72 -12.96
C PRO A 46 -19.44 -18.30 -11.76
N LYS A 47 -20.25 -19.34 -12.00
CA LYS A 47 -21.00 -20.01 -10.92
C LYS A 47 -20.07 -20.51 -9.80
N LEU A 48 -18.89 -21.04 -10.17
CA LEU A 48 -17.89 -21.50 -9.20
C LEU A 48 -17.35 -20.34 -8.34
N ALA A 49 -17.12 -19.16 -8.91
CA ALA A 49 -16.73 -17.98 -8.15
C ALA A 49 -17.82 -17.59 -7.13
N GLY A 50 -19.08 -17.56 -7.58
CA GLY A 50 -20.20 -17.28 -6.68
C GLY A 50 -20.41 -18.32 -5.58
N ALA A 51 -19.96 -19.56 -5.78
CA ALA A 51 -20.13 -20.67 -4.84
C ALA A 51 -19.04 -20.73 -3.76
N THR A 52 -17.78 -20.46 -4.09
CA THR A 52 -16.65 -20.72 -3.21
C THR A 52 -15.50 -19.72 -3.36
N PHE A 53 -14.83 -19.43 -2.24
CA PHE A 53 -13.58 -18.64 -2.23
C PHE A 53 -12.37 -19.39 -2.82
N TRP A 54 -12.47 -20.72 -3.04
CA TRP A 54 -11.40 -21.48 -3.70
C TRP A 54 -11.14 -21.03 -5.14
N TYR A 55 -12.13 -20.38 -5.77
CA TYR A 55 -11.93 -19.75 -7.07
C TYR A 55 -10.93 -18.58 -6.99
N GLU A 56 -11.07 -17.72 -5.98
CA GLU A 56 -10.10 -16.64 -5.70
C GLU A 56 -8.75 -17.21 -5.30
N PHE A 57 -8.73 -18.25 -4.43
CA PHE A 57 -7.53 -18.94 -4.01
C PHE A 57 -6.68 -19.43 -5.19
N TYR A 58 -7.32 -20.03 -6.19
CA TYR A 58 -6.63 -20.55 -7.39
C TYR A 58 -5.80 -19.48 -8.11
N TYR A 59 -6.35 -18.27 -8.24
CA TYR A 59 -5.67 -17.17 -8.95
C TYR A 59 -4.81 -16.28 -8.05
N ASP A 60 -5.07 -16.20 -6.76
CA ASP A 60 -4.34 -15.33 -5.84
C ASP A 60 -3.24 -16.05 -5.05
N VAL A 61 -3.40 -17.38 -4.79
CA VAL A 61 -2.50 -18.11 -3.89
C VAL A 61 -1.78 -19.24 -4.59
N TRP A 62 -2.49 -20.13 -5.23
CA TRP A 62 -1.92 -21.30 -5.90
C TRP A 62 -2.91 -21.92 -6.89
N PRO A 63 -2.44 -22.29 -8.13
CA PRO A 63 -1.08 -22.18 -8.65
C PRO A 63 -0.71 -20.80 -9.21
N ASP A 64 -1.69 -19.97 -9.59
CA ASP A 64 -1.52 -18.73 -10.36
C ASP A 64 -1.29 -17.50 -9.45
N ARG A 65 -0.31 -17.55 -8.60
CA ARG A 65 -0.03 -16.54 -7.55
C ARG A 65 -0.22 -15.09 -8.03
N TYR A 66 -1.02 -14.30 -7.28
CA TYR A 66 -1.24 -12.87 -7.47
C TYR A 66 -1.90 -12.47 -8.80
N GLN A 67 -2.62 -13.40 -9.48
CA GLN A 67 -3.19 -13.20 -10.82
C GLN A 67 -4.68 -12.89 -10.82
N TYR A 68 -5.34 -12.81 -9.67
CA TYR A 68 -6.80 -12.68 -9.64
C TYR A 68 -7.31 -11.37 -10.25
N MET A 69 -6.55 -10.28 -10.19
CA MET A 69 -6.89 -9.01 -10.82
C MET A 69 -7.02 -9.13 -12.35
N TRP A 70 -6.08 -9.81 -13.02
CA TRP A 70 -6.18 -10.05 -14.48
C TRP A 70 -7.24 -11.08 -14.84
N LYS A 71 -7.53 -12.01 -13.91
CA LYS A 71 -8.71 -12.87 -14.10
C LYS A 71 -10.00 -12.09 -14.05
N ILE A 72 -10.14 -11.13 -13.13
CA ILE A 72 -11.29 -10.22 -13.04
C ILE A 72 -11.42 -9.39 -14.33
N GLU A 73 -10.34 -8.87 -14.87
CA GLU A 73 -10.34 -8.17 -16.16
C GLU A 73 -10.94 -9.04 -17.28
N LYS A 74 -10.50 -10.31 -17.38
CA LYS A 74 -11.07 -11.27 -18.35
C LYS A 74 -12.55 -11.52 -18.11
N LEU A 75 -12.98 -11.59 -16.84
CA LEU A 75 -14.40 -11.75 -16.50
C LEU A 75 -15.24 -10.55 -16.94
N HIS A 76 -14.72 -9.33 -16.84
CA HIS A 76 -15.42 -8.15 -17.37
C HIS A 76 -15.57 -8.17 -18.90
N ARG A 77 -14.61 -8.72 -19.63
CA ARG A 77 -14.73 -8.92 -21.08
C ARG A 77 -15.81 -9.95 -21.44
N GLU A 78 -16.02 -10.95 -20.56
CA GLU A 78 -16.98 -12.04 -20.77
C GLU A 78 -18.40 -11.68 -20.27
N TYR A 79 -18.52 -11.08 -19.10
CA TYR A 79 -19.79 -10.88 -18.39
C TYR A 79 -20.28 -9.42 -18.40
N GLY A 80 -19.48 -8.47 -18.87
CA GLY A 80 -19.82 -7.05 -18.88
C GLY A 80 -19.31 -6.30 -17.63
N PRO A 81 -19.78 -5.03 -17.43
CA PRO A 81 -19.17 -4.11 -16.48
C PRO A 81 -19.42 -4.41 -15.00
N ILE A 82 -20.33 -5.32 -14.67
CA ILE A 82 -20.62 -5.75 -13.31
C ILE A 82 -20.49 -7.26 -13.21
N VAL A 83 -19.68 -7.76 -12.24
CA VAL A 83 -19.38 -9.19 -12.10
C VAL A 83 -19.34 -9.59 -10.64
N ARG A 84 -20.00 -10.72 -10.31
CA ARG A 84 -19.83 -11.38 -9.03
C ARG A 84 -18.55 -12.23 -9.06
N ILE A 85 -17.52 -11.78 -8.35
CA ILE A 85 -16.18 -12.37 -8.41
C ILE A 85 -15.90 -13.43 -7.35
N ASN A 86 -16.65 -13.45 -6.25
CA ASN A 86 -16.59 -14.48 -5.21
C ASN A 86 -17.96 -14.57 -4.48
N PRO A 87 -18.15 -15.40 -3.43
CA PRO A 87 -19.45 -15.57 -2.79
C PRO A 87 -20.11 -14.28 -2.30
N ILE A 88 -19.37 -13.26 -1.95
CA ILE A 88 -19.87 -12.03 -1.32
C ILE A 88 -19.55 -10.74 -2.06
N HIS A 89 -18.62 -10.75 -3.04
CA HIS A 89 -18.09 -9.54 -3.68
C HIS A 89 -18.69 -9.29 -5.06
N ILE A 90 -19.03 -8.03 -5.30
CA ILE A 90 -19.36 -7.49 -6.62
C ILE A 90 -18.24 -6.56 -7.09
N HIS A 91 -17.70 -6.85 -8.26
CA HIS A 91 -16.72 -5.98 -8.92
C HIS A 91 -17.40 -5.23 -10.06
N ILE A 92 -17.17 -3.90 -10.12
CA ILE A 92 -17.63 -3.04 -11.20
C ILE A 92 -16.38 -2.52 -11.92
N HIS A 93 -16.38 -2.57 -13.24
CA HIS A 93 -15.37 -1.91 -14.06
C HIS A 93 -16.05 -0.83 -14.89
N ASP A 94 -16.12 0.37 -14.33
CA ASP A 94 -16.71 1.55 -14.93
C ASP A 94 -16.06 2.79 -14.31
N PRO A 95 -15.14 3.46 -15.02
CA PRO A 95 -14.44 4.64 -14.51
C PRO A 95 -15.36 5.80 -14.10
N ASP A 96 -16.56 5.89 -14.68
CA ASP A 96 -17.53 6.93 -14.34
C ASP A 96 -18.35 6.60 -13.08
N PHE A 97 -18.25 5.38 -12.56
CA PHE A 97 -18.99 4.93 -11.38
C PHE A 97 -18.15 4.95 -10.07
N LEU A 98 -17.16 5.83 -9.98
CA LEU A 98 -16.27 5.94 -8.80
C LEU A 98 -16.97 6.51 -7.58
N ASP A 99 -17.69 7.63 -7.73
CA ASP A 99 -18.30 8.35 -6.61
C ASP A 99 -19.40 7.58 -5.88
N PRO A 100 -20.27 6.80 -6.55
CA PRO A 100 -21.22 5.94 -5.86
C PRO A 100 -20.58 4.87 -4.98
N ILE A 101 -19.40 4.35 -5.36
CA ILE A 101 -18.68 3.35 -4.56
C ILE A 101 -17.88 4.02 -3.44
N TYR A 102 -17.04 5.01 -3.77
CA TYR A 102 -16.05 5.56 -2.85
C TYR A 102 -16.56 6.75 -2.03
N ALA A 103 -17.70 7.30 -2.36
CA ALA A 103 -18.40 8.41 -1.73
C ALA A 103 -17.50 9.59 -1.29
N PRO A 104 -17.73 10.80 -1.79
CA PRO A 104 -17.02 11.99 -1.32
C PRO A 104 -17.14 12.15 0.20
N PRO A 105 -16.13 12.75 0.86
CA PRO A 105 -16.17 13.01 2.30
C PRO A 105 -17.46 13.73 2.72
N GLY A 106 -18.06 13.28 3.83
CA GLY A 106 -19.25 13.92 4.42
C GLY A 106 -20.59 13.57 3.77
N ARG A 107 -20.62 12.88 2.63
CA ARG A 107 -21.90 12.56 1.95
C ARG A 107 -22.53 11.25 2.40
N GLN A 108 -21.76 10.19 2.48
CA GLN A 108 -22.30 8.86 2.77
C GLN A 108 -21.29 8.01 3.54
N LYS A 109 -21.79 7.14 4.42
CA LYS A 109 -20.94 6.18 5.12
C LYS A 109 -20.48 5.07 4.18
N ARG A 110 -19.21 4.69 4.32
CA ARG A 110 -18.60 3.54 3.64
C ARG A 110 -17.73 2.78 4.62
N ASN A 111 -18.15 1.56 4.95
CA ASN A 111 -17.30 0.62 5.64
C ASN A 111 -16.32 -0.03 4.66
N THR A 112 -15.22 -0.59 5.17
CA THR A 112 -14.39 -1.51 4.39
C THR A 112 -14.81 -2.95 4.69
N ASP A 113 -14.42 -3.86 3.81
CA ASP A 113 -14.78 -5.25 3.94
C ASP A 113 -13.88 -5.97 4.96
N PRO A 114 -14.45 -6.62 6.01
CA PRO A 114 -13.67 -7.38 6.98
C PRO A 114 -12.93 -8.58 6.39
N TRP A 115 -13.43 -9.19 5.33
CA TRP A 115 -12.75 -10.27 4.63
C TRP A 115 -11.48 -9.77 3.94
N PHE A 116 -11.56 -8.60 3.33
CA PHE A 116 -10.44 -8.00 2.61
C PHE A 116 -9.42 -7.35 3.55
N SER A 117 -9.93 -6.69 4.59
CA SER A 117 -9.13 -6.11 5.65
C SER A 117 -8.77 -7.17 6.63
N ILE A 118 -7.71 -7.86 6.67
CA ILE A 118 -7.34 -8.89 7.67
C ILE A 118 -7.42 -8.28 9.08
N ALA A 119 -8.62 -7.79 9.42
CA ALA A 119 -8.90 -7.09 10.66
C ALA A 119 -8.94 -8.11 11.78
N THR A 120 -7.94 -8.07 12.63
CA THR A 120 -7.88 -8.88 13.84
C THR A 120 -7.51 -7.98 14.99
N GLU A 121 -8.18 -8.16 16.10
CA GLU A 121 -7.83 -7.49 17.35
C GLU A 121 -6.43 -7.91 17.84
N SER A 122 -5.95 -9.06 17.39
CA SER A 122 -4.62 -9.61 17.64
C SER A 122 -3.80 -9.62 16.36
N GLY A 123 -2.82 -8.77 16.24
CA GLY A 123 -1.87 -8.74 15.13
C GLY A 123 -1.23 -7.37 14.93
N MET A 124 -0.01 -7.36 14.38
CA MET A 124 0.83 -6.15 14.28
C MET A 124 0.17 -4.95 13.59
N MET A 125 -0.85 -5.14 12.75
CA MET A 125 -1.57 -4.05 12.10
C MET A 125 -3.07 -4.06 12.36
N GLY A 126 -3.58 -5.02 13.13
CA GLY A 126 -5.02 -5.26 13.28
C GLY A 126 -5.80 -4.04 13.78
N TRP A 127 -5.22 -3.24 14.64
CA TRP A 127 -5.85 -2.06 15.23
C TRP A 127 -5.50 -0.75 14.54
N SER A 128 -4.76 -0.80 13.43
CA SER A 128 -4.34 0.38 12.69
C SER A 128 -5.50 1.08 11.96
N LEU A 129 -5.29 2.33 11.57
CA LEU A 129 -6.23 3.10 10.76
C LEU A 129 -6.65 2.36 9.48
N LEU A 130 -5.70 1.75 8.77
CA LEU A 130 -5.96 1.03 7.52
C LEU A 130 -6.90 -0.15 7.70
N GLN A 131 -6.75 -0.89 8.80
CA GLN A 131 -7.55 -2.09 9.10
C GLN A 131 -8.89 -1.78 9.76
N THR A 132 -9.15 -0.53 10.13
CA THR A 132 -10.41 -0.11 10.72
C THR A 132 -11.54 -0.23 9.70
N THR A 133 -12.45 -1.19 9.89
CA THR A 133 -13.54 -1.46 8.94
C THR A 133 -14.71 -0.50 9.10
N ASP A 134 -15.10 -0.16 10.32
CA ASP A 134 -16.18 0.77 10.60
C ASP A 134 -15.85 2.20 10.15
N HIS A 135 -16.84 2.85 9.55
CA HIS A 135 -16.69 4.20 9.02
C HIS A 135 -16.48 5.26 10.11
N GLN A 136 -17.25 5.20 11.20
CA GLN A 136 -17.21 6.22 12.24
C GLN A 136 -15.91 6.13 13.04
N LEU A 137 -15.54 4.92 13.46
CA LEU A 137 -14.28 4.70 14.15
C LEU A 137 -13.08 5.11 13.29
N HIS A 138 -13.13 4.80 11.98
CA HIS A 138 -12.09 5.24 11.05
C HIS A 138 -12.00 6.77 10.97
N GLN A 139 -13.14 7.48 10.92
CA GLN A 139 -13.14 8.95 10.91
C GLN A 139 -12.50 9.52 12.17
N VAL A 140 -12.84 8.98 13.33
CA VAL A 140 -12.28 9.41 14.64
C VAL A 140 -10.77 9.19 14.67
N ARG A 141 -10.29 8.01 14.29
CA ARG A 141 -8.86 7.69 14.22
C ARG A 141 -8.12 8.57 13.21
N ARG A 142 -8.73 8.76 12.03
CA ARG A 142 -8.15 9.60 10.97
C ARG A 142 -8.04 11.06 11.39
N ALA A 143 -9.07 11.61 12.05
CA ALA A 143 -9.08 13.00 12.49
C ALA A 143 -7.92 13.32 13.45
N ALA A 144 -7.57 12.37 14.33
CA ALA A 144 -6.50 12.54 15.30
C ALA A 144 -5.11 12.76 14.67
N ILE A 145 -4.87 12.20 13.48
CA ILE A 145 -3.56 12.26 12.82
C ILE A 145 -3.53 13.04 11.50
N SER A 146 -4.71 13.44 10.98
CA SER A 146 -4.81 14.04 9.64
C SER A 146 -4.06 15.37 9.50
N ARG A 147 -3.97 16.15 10.57
CA ARG A 147 -3.26 17.44 10.53
C ARG A 147 -1.76 17.29 10.27
N PHE A 148 -1.13 16.18 10.71
CA PHE A 148 0.27 15.85 10.42
C PHE A 148 0.56 15.68 8.94
N PHE A 149 -0.42 15.19 8.19
CA PHE A 149 -0.30 14.98 6.75
C PHE A 149 -0.93 16.11 5.92
N SER A 150 -1.31 17.22 6.57
CA SER A 150 -1.80 18.40 5.87
C SER A 150 -0.70 19.05 5.03
N LYS A 151 -1.10 19.78 3.98
CA LYS A 151 -0.14 20.49 3.11
C LYS A 151 0.74 21.48 3.91
N SER A 152 0.18 22.13 4.93
CA SER A 152 0.92 23.04 5.80
C SER A 152 1.96 22.32 6.66
N ALA A 153 1.60 21.17 7.27
CA ALA A 153 2.53 20.38 8.07
C ALA A 153 3.68 19.81 7.21
N VAL A 154 3.37 19.30 6.02
CA VAL A 154 4.38 18.78 5.09
C VAL A 154 5.36 19.86 4.63
N ARG A 155 4.91 21.11 4.42
CA ARG A 155 5.82 22.22 4.13
C ARG A 155 6.81 22.49 5.27
N GLN A 156 6.42 22.29 6.52
CA GLN A 156 7.34 22.43 7.66
C GLN A 156 8.37 21.29 7.72
N LEU A 157 8.10 20.17 7.03
CA LEU A 157 9.01 19.03 6.92
C LEU A 157 10.00 19.13 5.75
N GLU A 158 9.89 20.13 4.89
CA GLU A 158 10.79 20.26 3.73
C GLU A 158 12.25 20.20 4.13
N GLY A 159 12.64 20.84 5.24
CA GLY A 159 13.99 20.77 5.78
C GLY A 159 14.44 19.36 6.16
N LEU A 160 13.56 18.57 6.80
CA LEU A 160 13.85 17.17 7.14
C LEU A 160 14.00 16.31 5.87
N ILE A 161 13.08 16.47 4.92
CA ILE A 161 13.13 15.72 3.65
C ILE A 161 14.42 16.06 2.91
N MET A 162 14.75 17.35 2.81
CA MET A 162 15.98 17.81 2.14
C MET A 162 17.23 17.27 2.82
N GLU A 163 17.31 17.25 4.15
CA GLU A 163 18.43 16.65 4.87
C GLU A 163 18.65 15.18 4.44
N LYS A 164 17.59 14.39 4.34
CA LYS A 164 17.71 13.00 3.91
C LYS A 164 18.05 12.87 2.41
N VAL A 165 17.49 13.75 1.58
CA VAL A 165 17.84 13.81 0.16
C VAL A 165 19.30 14.17 -0.01
N ASP A 166 19.82 15.17 0.70
CA ASP A 166 21.23 15.57 0.62
C ASP A 166 22.17 14.42 1.06
N ARG A 167 21.83 13.68 2.13
CA ARG A 167 22.58 12.47 2.53
C ARG A 167 22.61 11.41 1.42
N LEU A 168 21.47 11.20 0.73
CA LEU A 168 21.42 10.31 -0.44
C LEU A 168 22.35 10.79 -1.54
N LEU A 169 22.27 12.07 -1.92
CA LEU A 169 23.08 12.67 -2.98
C LEU A 169 24.58 12.60 -2.66
N ASP A 170 24.98 12.85 -1.43
CA ASP A 170 26.38 12.79 -1.00
C ASP A 170 26.93 11.37 -1.03
N ARG A 171 26.11 10.40 -0.67
CA ARG A 171 26.48 8.99 -0.82
C ARG A 171 26.65 8.59 -2.29
N LEU A 172 25.75 8.99 -3.17
CA LEU A 172 25.84 8.76 -4.62
C LEU A 172 27.09 9.43 -5.21
N ALA A 173 27.39 10.66 -4.81
CA ALA A 173 28.60 11.37 -5.21
C ALA A 173 29.87 10.65 -4.74
N THR A 174 29.84 10.08 -3.53
CA THR A 174 30.95 9.28 -3.00
C THR A 174 31.12 7.98 -3.80
N MET A 175 30.03 7.28 -4.13
CA MET A 175 30.06 6.09 -4.99
C MET A 175 30.67 6.42 -6.36
N TYR A 176 30.28 7.53 -6.98
CA TYR A 176 30.83 7.99 -8.25
C TYR A 176 32.35 8.26 -8.14
N ARG A 177 32.76 9.04 -7.12
CA ARG A 177 34.19 9.40 -6.90
C ARG A 177 35.09 8.20 -6.59
N THR A 178 34.56 7.17 -5.94
CA THR A 178 35.29 5.96 -5.58
C THR A 178 35.26 4.88 -6.68
N GLY A 179 34.76 5.21 -7.87
CA GLY A 179 34.74 4.29 -9.02
C GLY A 179 33.69 3.17 -8.91
N LYS A 180 32.68 3.33 -8.06
CA LYS A 180 31.55 2.42 -7.91
C LYS A 180 30.23 3.14 -8.31
N PRO A 181 30.06 3.52 -9.59
CA PRO A 181 28.96 4.39 -10.03
C PRO A 181 27.62 3.68 -10.15
N GLU A 182 27.55 2.39 -9.89
CA GLU A 182 26.34 1.58 -10.02
C GLU A 182 25.52 1.60 -8.73
N VAL A 183 24.24 1.91 -8.84
CA VAL A 183 23.32 2.00 -7.70
C VAL A 183 22.04 1.26 -7.95
N ASN A 184 21.58 0.51 -6.94
CA ASN A 184 20.23 0.00 -6.92
C ASN A 184 19.28 1.11 -6.45
N LEU A 185 18.58 1.75 -7.40
CA LEU A 185 17.65 2.85 -7.09
C LEU A 185 16.52 2.39 -6.18
N THR A 186 16.03 1.15 -6.32
CA THR A 186 14.97 0.62 -5.46
C THR A 186 15.40 0.61 -4.00
N HIS A 187 16.60 0.14 -3.70
CA HIS A 187 17.10 0.10 -2.33
C HIS A 187 17.48 1.50 -1.80
N ALA A 188 18.06 2.34 -2.65
CA ALA A 188 18.41 3.70 -2.28
C ALA A 188 17.16 4.55 -1.95
N MET A 189 16.09 4.44 -2.75
CA MET A 189 14.82 5.12 -2.49
C MET A 189 14.10 4.53 -1.27
N ALA A 190 14.19 3.21 -1.05
CA ALA A 190 13.64 2.58 0.15
C ALA A 190 14.31 3.07 1.43
N ALA A 191 15.65 3.24 1.41
CA ALA A 191 16.40 3.82 2.51
C ALA A 191 15.95 5.26 2.79
N LEU A 192 15.83 6.08 1.73
CA LEU A 192 15.39 7.46 1.84
C LEU A 192 14.00 7.58 2.48
N THR A 193 13.02 6.91 1.88
CA THR A 193 11.62 7.03 2.33
C THR A 193 11.42 6.49 3.74
N MET A 194 12.14 5.42 4.10
CA MET A 194 12.09 4.88 5.45
C MET A 194 12.74 5.81 6.48
N ASP A 195 13.87 6.42 6.17
CA ASP A 195 14.54 7.37 7.06
C ASP A 195 13.73 8.67 7.21
N VAL A 196 13.03 9.12 6.16
CA VAL A 196 12.10 10.25 6.23
C VAL A 196 10.93 9.91 7.16
N ILE A 197 10.21 8.81 6.89
CA ILE A 197 9.00 8.48 7.65
C ILE A 197 9.30 8.11 9.11
N SER A 198 10.41 7.42 9.39
CA SER A 198 10.80 7.09 10.76
C SER A 198 11.17 8.34 11.56
N SER A 199 11.95 9.24 10.96
CA SER A 199 12.30 10.52 11.61
C SER A 199 11.05 11.36 11.90
N TYR A 200 10.11 11.43 10.95
CA TYR A 200 8.88 12.20 11.12
C TYR A 200 7.89 11.57 12.10
N ALA A 201 7.59 10.29 11.93
CA ALA A 201 6.55 9.63 12.69
C ALA A 201 7.01 9.19 14.08
N LEU A 202 8.23 8.68 14.19
CA LEU A 202 8.77 8.08 15.41
C LEU A 202 9.79 9.00 16.14
N GLY A 203 10.18 10.12 15.53
CA GLY A 203 11.18 11.02 16.10
C GLY A 203 12.61 10.46 16.11
N GLY A 204 12.86 9.34 15.41
CA GLY A 204 14.17 8.69 15.32
C GLY A 204 14.53 8.30 13.90
N ASP A 205 15.77 8.54 13.52
CA ASP A 205 16.34 8.13 12.24
C ASP A 205 16.76 6.65 12.29
N MET A 206 16.29 5.84 11.38
CA MET A 206 16.72 4.43 11.26
C MET A 206 18.10 4.28 10.62
N GLY A 207 18.62 5.33 9.99
CA GLY A 207 19.96 5.38 9.43
C GLY A 207 20.20 4.46 8.24
N ASN A 208 19.17 4.11 7.48
CA ASN A 208 19.29 3.19 6.33
C ASN A 208 20.13 3.78 5.21
N LEU A 209 20.10 5.10 5.03
CA LEU A 209 20.96 5.81 4.08
C LEU A 209 22.45 5.63 4.35
N ALA A 210 22.86 5.37 5.58
CA ALA A 210 24.26 5.13 5.96
C ALA A 210 24.66 3.65 5.91
N ARG A 211 23.71 2.70 5.87
CA ARG A 211 24.01 1.26 5.88
C ARG A 211 24.56 0.80 4.54
N GLU A 212 25.48 -0.16 4.55
CA GLU A 212 26.15 -0.66 3.34
C GLU A 212 25.16 -1.09 2.25
N GLU A 213 24.15 -1.88 2.58
CA GLU A 213 23.11 -2.37 1.67
C GLU A 213 21.81 -1.54 1.68
N TRP A 214 21.87 -0.24 2.04
CA TRP A 214 20.70 0.64 2.07
C TRP A 214 19.56 0.17 2.99
N GLY A 215 19.85 -0.60 4.03
CA GLY A 215 18.82 -1.18 4.89
C GLY A 215 17.84 -2.12 4.16
N ARG A 216 18.27 -2.77 3.09
CA ARG A 216 17.52 -3.69 2.22
C ARG A 216 16.64 -4.67 2.99
N ASP A 217 17.12 -5.17 4.11
CA ASP A 217 16.45 -6.15 4.96
C ASP A 217 15.08 -5.66 5.50
N TRP A 218 14.94 -4.37 5.80
CA TRP A 218 13.68 -3.76 6.20
C TRP A 218 12.68 -3.70 5.04
N PHE A 219 13.11 -3.19 3.89
CA PHE A 219 12.30 -3.10 2.69
C PHE A 219 11.78 -4.48 2.25
N GLU A 220 12.66 -5.47 2.20
CA GLU A 220 12.30 -6.84 1.88
C GLU A 220 11.32 -7.46 2.88
N THR A 221 11.40 -7.07 4.15
CA THR A 221 10.46 -7.52 5.18
C THR A 221 9.05 -7.01 4.92
N PHE A 222 8.89 -5.71 4.67
CA PHE A 222 7.58 -5.12 4.36
C PHE A 222 7.01 -5.67 3.05
N ARG A 223 7.83 -5.82 2.03
CA ARG A 223 7.44 -6.41 0.75
C ARG A 223 6.91 -7.84 0.94
N LYS A 224 7.65 -8.71 1.64
CA LYS A 224 7.25 -10.10 1.91
C LYS A 224 5.98 -10.20 2.77
N LEU A 225 5.81 -9.28 3.73
CA LEU A 225 4.57 -9.18 4.50
C LEU A 225 3.38 -8.81 3.60
N GLY A 226 3.56 -7.85 2.70
CA GLY A 226 2.56 -7.51 1.68
C GLY A 226 2.14 -8.72 0.85
N MET A 227 3.12 -9.48 0.35
CA MET A 227 2.90 -10.69 -0.46
C MET A 227 2.21 -11.83 0.30
N SER A 228 2.18 -11.82 1.62
CA SER A 228 1.46 -12.83 2.43
C SER A 228 -0.05 -12.56 2.55
N ARG A 229 -0.54 -11.38 2.15
CA ARG A 229 -1.94 -10.97 2.32
C ARG A 229 -2.97 -11.89 1.64
N PRO A 230 -2.78 -12.37 0.39
CA PRO A 230 -3.74 -13.27 -0.24
C PRO A 230 -3.93 -14.58 0.53
N ILE A 231 -2.84 -15.20 0.99
CA ILE A 231 -2.93 -16.42 1.81
C ILE A 231 -3.55 -16.13 3.18
N GLY A 232 -3.24 -14.98 3.79
CA GLY A 232 -3.81 -14.55 5.06
C GLY A 232 -5.33 -14.37 5.01
N ARG A 233 -5.88 -13.88 3.88
CA ARG A 233 -7.33 -13.78 3.65
C ARG A 233 -8.01 -15.15 3.64
N GLN A 234 -7.41 -16.12 2.96
CA GLN A 234 -7.98 -17.46 2.80
C GLN A 234 -7.88 -18.31 4.09
N PHE A 235 -6.78 -18.18 4.82
CA PHE A 235 -6.48 -18.96 6.02
C PHE A 235 -6.42 -18.09 7.29
N ARG A 236 -7.34 -17.16 7.41
CA ARG A 236 -7.38 -16.16 8.47
C ARG A 236 -7.20 -16.75 9.87
N THR A 237 -8.01 -17.76 10.21
CA THR A 237 -7.95 -18.41 11.54
C THR A 237 -6.59 -19.02 11.83
N PHE A 238 -5.98 -19.66 10.82
CA PHE A 238 -4.65 -20.24 10.98
C PHE A 238 -3.57 -19.17 11.21
N ILE A 239 -3.65 -18.06 10.44
CA ILE A 239 -2.71 -16.93 10.62
C ILE A 239 -2.87 -16.33 12.02
N LEU A 240 -4.11 -16.15 12.50
CA LEU A 240 -4.37 -15.63 13.85
C LEU A 240 -3.76 -16.50 14.93
N LEU A 241 -4.01 -17.81 14.87
CA LEU A 241 -3.43 -18.76 15.81
C LEU A 241 -1.90 -18.73 15.74
N SER A 242 -1.30 -18.58 14.56
CA SER A 242 0.16 -18.51 14.42
C SER A 242 0.78 -17.25 15.02
N LEU A 243 0.03 -16.14 15.11
CA LEU A 243 0.49 -14.89 15.72
C LEU A 243 0.49 -14.95 17.27
N GLU A 244 -0.30 -15.86 17.85
CA GLU A 244 -0.34 -16.11 19.29
C GLU A 244 0.71 -17.13 19.76
N MET A 245 1.40 -17.79 18.81
CA MET A 245 2.43 -18.79 19.12
C MET A 245 3.76 -18.13 19.53
N GLU A 246 4.49 -18.83 20.39
CA GLU A 246 5.83 -18.40 20.82
C GLU A 246 6.78 -18.18 19.62
N PRO A 247 7.55 -17.09 19.60
CA PRO A 247 8.41 -16.72 18.46
C PRO A 247 9.41 -17.80 18.05
N TRP A 248 9.93 -18.59 19.00
CA TRP A 248 10.87 -19.68 18.70
C TRP A 248 10.20 -20.82 17.91
N PHE A 249 8.93 -21.10 18.22
CA PHE A 249 8.14 -22.11 17.52
C PHE A 249 7.78 -21.63 16.11
N VAL A 250 7.36 -20.36 15.97
CA VAL A 250 7.11 -19.74 14.67
C VAL A 250 8.36 -19.76 13.78
N ARG A 251 9.54 -19.53 14.37
CA ARG A 251 10.81 -19.52 13.63
C ARG A 251 11.13 -20.87 12.98
N TRP A 252 10.71 -21.97 13.61
CA TRP A 252 10.98 -23.33 13.10
C TRP A 252 10.23 -23.62 11.80
N PHE A 253 8.96 -23.19 11.65
CA PHE A 253 8.17 -23.46 10.43
C PHE A 253 7.93 -22.23 9.57
N ASN A 254 8.09 -21.01 10.07
CA ASN A 254 7.98 -19.77 9.32
C ASN A 254 9.05 -18.73 9.73
N PRO A 255 10.32 -18.90 9.29
CA PRO A 255 11.42 -17.98 9.63
C PRO A 255 11.14 -16.52 9.20
N ARG A 256 10.31 -16.34 8.14
CA ARG A 256 9.94 -15.01 7.63
C ARG A 256 9.03 -14.28 8.61
N ALA A 257 8.03 -14.96 9.15
CA ALA A 257 7.15 -14.37 10.17
C ALA A 257 7.92 -14.02 11.45
N ALA A 258 8.87 -14.87 11.87
CA ALA A 258 9.74 -14.59 12.99
C ALA A 258 10.61 -13.35 12.76
N ALA A 259 11.18 -13.15 11.57
CA ALA A 259 11.96 -11.97 11.23
C ALA A 259 11.10 -10.68 11.24
N VAL A 260 9.84 -10.77 10.79
CA VAL A 260 8.88 -9.65 10.90
C VAL A 260 8.60 -9.29 12.35
N ALA A 261 8.33 -10.31 13.20
CA ALA A 261 8.07 -10.11 14.62
C ALA A 261 9.27 -9.49 15.36
N GLU A 262 10.48 -9.87 15.00
CA GLU A 262 11.71 -9.29 15.58
C GLU A 262 11.88 -7.81 15.21
N ARG A 263 11.62 -7.46 13.96
CA ARG A 263 11.67 -6.06 13.50
C ARG A 263 10.55 -5.18 14.06
N ALA A 264 9.40 -5.76 14.36
CA ALA A 264 8.31 -5.04 15.03
C ALA A 264 8.69 -4.52 16.43
N LYS A 265 9.77 -5.03 17.04
CA LYS A 265 10.29 -4.53 18.31
C LYS A 265 10.78 -3.08 18.22
N TYR A 266 11.29 -2.64 17.07
CA TYR A 266 11.80 -1.28 16.92
C TYR A 266 10.69 -0.22 17.11
N PRO A 267 9.57 -0.24 16.36
CA PRO A 267 8.47 0.69 16.62
C PRO A 267 7.90 0.52 18.04
N MET A 268 7.86 -0.70 18.59
CA MET A 268 7.41 -0.92 19.98
C MET A 268 8.28 -0.17 21.00
N GLN A 269 9.59 -0.22 20.86
CA GLN A 269 10.51 0.49 21.75
C GLN A 269 10.33 2.01 21.63
N SER A 270 10.17 2.52 20.39
CA SER A 270 9.90 3.94 20.17
C SER A 270 8.57 4.37 20.80
N ILE A 271 7.50 3.60 20.60
CA ILE A 271 6.19 3.88 21.21
C ILE A 271 6.25 3.87 22.73
N GLN A 272 6.94 2.90 23.33
CA GLN A 272 7.11 2.85 24.78
C GLN A 272 7.87 4.07 25.30
N ALA A 273 8.91 4.51 24.58
CA ALA A 273 9.64 5.73 24.92
C ALA A 273 8.72 6.99 24.84
N HIS A 274 7.86 7.09 23.83
CA HIS A 274 6.90 8.19 23.70
C HIS A 274 5.88 8.21 24.86
N ILE A 275 5.33 7.06 25.25
CA ILE A 275 4.39 6.96 26.36
C ILE A 275 5.07 7.38 27.66
N THR A 276 6.26 6.86 27.93
CA THR A 276 7.03 7.21 29.14
C THR A 276 7.39 8.70 29.17
N ALA A 277 7.75 9.28 28.02
CA ALA A 277 8.03 10.71 27.89
C ALA A 277 6.76 11.54 28.17
N HIS A 278 5.63 11.16 27.58
CA HIS A 278 4.34 11.85 27.80
C HIS A 278 3.88 11.79 29.27
N GLU A 279 4.05 10.65 29.94
CA GLU A 279 3.76 10.50 31.36
C GLU A 279 4.63 11.43 32.24
N LYS A 280 5.92 11.56 31.91
CA LYS A 280 6.85 12.46 32.61
C LYS A 280 6.53 13.94 32.38
N ASP A 281 6.14 14.33 31.17
CA ASP A 281 5.74 15.69 30.84
C ASP A 281 4.49 16.11 31.62
N SER A 282 3.51 15.24 31.73
CA SER A 282 2.31 15.45 32.55
C SER A 282 2.62 15.65 34.04
N THR A 283 3.81 15.25 34.51
CA THR A 283 4.31 15.46 35.87
C THR A 283 5.27 16.67 36.00
N GLY A 284 5.45 17.46 34.92
CA GLY A 284 6.25 18.69 34.95
C GLY A 284 7.76 18.49 34.86
N THR A 285 8.23 17.33 34.40
CA THR A 285 9.66 17.05 34.18
C THR A 285 10.00 17.35 32.71
N GLU A 286 10.91 18.29 32.46
CA GLU A 286 11.32 18.75 31.13
C GLU A 286 11.66 17.59 30.17
N ILE A 287 11.08 17.59 28.96
CA ILE A 287 11.39 16.62 27.89
C ILE A 287 12.37 17.22 26.91
N LEU A 288 13.46 16.48 26.67
CA LEU A 288 14.57 16.81 25.77
C LEU A 288 14.30 16.57 24.28
N THR A 289 13.08 16.36 23.81
CA THR A 289 12.78 16.15 22.39
C THR A 289 12.04 17.32 21.78
N ASN A 290 12.75 18.14 21.03
CA ASN A 290 12.24 19.33 20.34
C ASN A 290 11.30 19.02 19.16
N THR A 291 10.97 17.76 18.88
CA THR A 291 10.18 17.37 17.71
C THR A 291 8.90 16.65 18.14
N ARG A 292 7.76 17.29 17.90
CA ARG A 292 6.43 16.72 18.15
C ARG A 292 6.14 15.62 17.12
N THR A 293 5.96 14.39 17.58
CA THR A 293 5.69 13.21 16.73
C THR A 293 4.20 12.94 16.55
N ILE A 294 3.83 12.12 15.55
CA ILE A 294 2.45 11.66 15.34
C ILE A 294 1.89 10.99 16.60
N PHE A 295 2.71 10.25 17.34
CA PHE A 295 2.27 9.50 18.52
C PHE A 295 2.04 10.39 19.74
N MET A 296 2.84 11.42 19.92
CA MET A 296 2.56 12.45 20.94
C MET A 296 1.22 13.13 20.67
N GLU A 297 0.92 13.41 19.41
CA GLU A 297 -0.37 14.00 19.03
C GLU A 297 -1.56 13.08 19.33
N ILE A 298 -1.42 11.76 19.09
CA ILE A 298 -2.45 10.80 19.46
C ILE A 298 -2.61 10.76 20.98
N LEU A 299 -1.52 10.78 21.74
CA LEU A 299 -1.54 10.78 23.20
C LEU A 299 -2.23 12.03 23.76
N ASP A 300 -1.95 13.21 23.20
CA ASP A 300 -2.57 14.50 23.58
C ASP A 300 -4.03 14.65 23.09
N SER A 301 -4.46 13.84 22.13
CA SER A 301 -5.79 13.96 21.53
C SER A 301 -6.91 13.63 22.51
N GLY A 302 -8.15 14.06 22.19
CA GLY A 302 -9.35 13.68 22.92
C GLY A 302 -9.83 12.24 22.71
N LEU A 303 -9.00 11.35 22.15
CA LEU A 303 -9.35 9.94 21.95
C LEU A 303 -9.51 9.20 23.30
N PRO A 304 -10.42 8.21 23.37
CA PRO A 304 -10.58 7.39 24.56
C PRO A 304 -9.31 6.55 24.87
N PRO A 305 -9.08 6.16 26.13
CA PRO A 305 -7.86 5.46 26.56
C PRO A 305 -7.52 4.21 25.73
N GLN A 306 -8.53 3.48 25.26
CA GLN A 306 -8.35 2.27 24.43
C GLN A 306 -7.62 2.58 23.11
N GLU A 307 -7.86 3.75 22.51
CA GLU A 307 -7.23 4.22 21.28
C GLU A 307 -5.79 4.73 21.51
N LYS A 308 -5.37 4.89 22.76
CA LYS A 308 -4.02 5.30 23.19
C LYS A 308 -3.20 4.14 23.77
N SER A 309 -3.74 2.92 23.75
CA SER A 309 -3.06 1.73 24.26
C SER A 309 -1.79 1.42 23.46
N VAL A 310 -0.79 0.83 24.13
CA VAL A 310 0.50 0.41 23.52
C VAL A 310 0.28 -0.42 22.26
N GLY A 311 -0.64 -1.40 22.30
CA GLY A 311 -0.96 -2.25 21.16
C GLY A 311 -1.51 -1.47 19.97
N ARG A 312 -2.42 -0.52 20.22
CA ARG A 312 -3.01 0.36 19.19
C ARG A 312 -1.94 1.25 18.56
N LEU A 313 -1.11 1.90 19.37
CA LEU A 313 -0.05 2.79 18.89
C LEU A 313 1.01 2.02 18.11
N ASN A 314 1.39 0.82 18.56
CA ASN A 314 2.29 -0.06 17.81
C ASN A 314 1.74 -0.47 16.45
N ALA A 315 0.45 -0.82 16.38
CA ALA A 315 -0.19 -1.16 15.12
C ALA A 315 -0.15 0.02 14.13
N GLU A 316 -0.34 1.24 14.62
CA GLU A 316 -0.24 2.45 13.81
C GLU A 316 1.20 2.75 13.39
N ALA A 317 2.17 2.60 14.28
CA ALA A 317 3.59 2.83 14.00
C ALA A 317 4.10 1.89 12.90
N PHE A 318 3.76 0.62 13.00
CA PHE A 318 4.12 -0.37 12.01
C PHE A 318 3.45 -0.10 10.65
N LEU A 319 2.16 0.31 10.67
CA LEU A 319 1.45 0.74 9.46
C LEU A 319 2.14 1.93 8.81
N VAL A 320 2.42 2.99 9.58
CA VAL A 320 2.97 4.25 9.05
C VAL A 320 4.34 4.02 8.42
N LEU A 321 5.21 3.21 9.05
CA LEU A 321 6.50 2.83 8.47
C LEU A 321 6.34 2.11 7.13
N GLY A 322 5.51 1.07 7.08
CA GLY A 322 5.31 0.31 5.84
C GLY A 322 4.61 1.11 4.74
N ALA A 323 3.57 1.88 5.10
CA ALA A 323 2.80 2.69 4.15
C ALA A 323 3.60 3.90 3.61
N GLY A 324 4.48 4.48 4.43
CA GLY A 324 5.37 5.56 4.00
C GLY A 324 6.55 5.08 3.15
N THR A 325 6.96 3.81 3.27
CA THR A 325 8.14 3.27 2.59
C THR A 325 7.80 2.64 1.25
N ASP A 326 7.10 1.51 1.23
CA ASP A 326 6.98 0.66 0.04
C ASP A 326 6.30 1.34 -1.16
N PRO A 327 5.11 1.97 -1.05
CA PRO A 327 4.49 2.66 -2.18
C PRO A 327 5.31 3.86 -2.69
N THR A 328 5.89 4.64 -1.79
CA THR A 328 6.67 5.83 -2.15
C THR A 328 7.98 5.44 -2.84
N THR A 329 8.66 4.41 -2.34
CA THR A 329 9.84 3.81 -2.99
C THR A 329 9.52 3.41 -4.43
N ARG A 330 8.43 2.67 -4.63
CA ARG A 330 8.05 2.22 -5.95
C ARG A 330 7.71 3.39 -6.88
N ASN A 331 7.00 4.40 -6.38
CA ASN A 331 6.68 5.61 -7.14
C ASN A 331 7.94 6.35 -7.58
N LEU A 332 8.89 6.57 -6.68
CA LEU A 332 10.18 7.21 -6.97
C LEU A 332 10.97 6.43 -8.02
N THR A 333 11.13 5.12 -7.81
CA THR A 333 11.95 4.28 -8.68
C THR A 333 11.38 4.15 -10.09
N VAL A 334 10.07 3.94 -10.22
CA VAL A 334 9.42 3.81 -11.53
C VAL A 334 9.39 5.14 -12.28
N ALA A 335 9.11 6.25 -11.59
CA ALA A 335 9.18 7.59 -12.20
C ALA A 335 10.61 7.90 -12.69
N MET A 336 11.63 7.63 -11.86
CA MET A 336 13.03 7.80 -12.25
C MET A 336 13.40 6.94 -13.46
N TYR A 337 12.97 5.68 -13.50
CA TYR A 337 13.21 4.83 -14.67
C TYR A 337 12.70 5.47 -15.96
N TYR A 338 11.44 5.89 -16.01
CA TYR A 338 10.87 6.48 -17.22
C TYR A 338 11.53 7.83 -17.59
N ILE A 339 11.90 8.64 -16.61
CA ILE A 339 12.61 9.92 -16.84
C ILE A 339 14.00 9.66 -17.40
N LEU A 340 14.74 8.70 -16.86
CA LEU A 340 16.11 8.39 -17.30
C LEU A 340 16.13 7.63 -18.64
N ALA A 341 15.12 6.83 -18.93
CA ALA A 341 15.02 6.06 -20.18
C ALA A 341 14.71 6.94 -21.41
N ASP A 342 14.15 8.13 -21.22
CA ASP A 342 13.81 9.07 -22.30
C ASP A 342 14.57 10.40 -22.14
N LYS A 343 15.61 10.58 -22.95
CA LYS A 343 16.45 11.80 -22.93
C LYS A 343 15.69 13.08 -23.25
N ALA A 344 14.63 13.00 -24.09
CA ALA A 344 13.85 14.19 -24.43
C ALA A 344 13.02 14.65 -23.21
N ILE A 345 12.43 13.70 -22.49
CA ILE A 345 11.72 13.97 -21.22
C ILE A 345 12.68 14.51 -20.17
N LEU A 346 13.84 13.85 -19.98
CA LEU A 346 14.85 14.27 -19.01
C LEU A 346 15.34 15.70 -19.28
N ASN A 347 15.66 16.03 -20.53
CA ASN A 347 16.12 17.36 -20.92
C ASN A 347 15.04 18.41 -20.68
N ARG A 348 13.79 18.16 -21.08
CA ARG A 348 12.70 19.09 -20.85
C ARG A 348 12.41 19.33 -19.35
N ILE A 349 12.53 18.29 -18.50
CA ILE A 349 12.47 18.46 -17.05
C ILE A 349 13.62 19.35 -16.56
N ARG A 350 14.83 19.14 -17.04
CA ARG A 350 16.00 19.94 -16.67
C ARG A 350 15.84 21.41 -17.09
N ASP A 351 15.33 21.66 -18.28
CA ASP A 351 15.07 23.01 -18.77
C ASP A 351 14.07 23.75 -17.86
N GLU A 352 12.97 23.09 -17.44
CA GLU A 352 12.06 23.68 -16.47
C GLU A 352 12.72 23.90 -15.10
N LEU A 353 13.42 22.89 -14.58
CA LEU A 353 14.07 22.98 -13.28
C LEU A 353 15.15 24.08 -13.24
N GLN A 354 15.90 24.29 -14.32
CA GLN A 354 16.93 25.33 -14.39
C GLN A 354 16.38 26.75 -14.23
N THR A 355 15.08 26.97 -14.52
CA THR A 355 14.43 28.27 -14.31
C THR A 355 14.36 28.67 -12.83
N ILE A 356 14.33 27.69 -11.94
CA ILE A 356 14.22 27.89 -10.47
C ILE A 356 15.44 27.34 -9.72
N MET A 357 16.18 26.42 -10.33
CA MET A 357 17.38 25.77 -9.79
C MET A 357 18.54 25.90 -10.79
N PRO A 358 19.16 27.08 -10.96
CA PRO A 358 20.25 27.28 -11.93
C PRO A 358 21.51 26.46 -11.59
N ARG A 359 21.66 26.04 -10.34
CA ARG A 359 22.75 25.16 -9.89
C ARG A 359 22.19 23.96 -9.11
N PRO A 360 22.93 22.83 -9.06
CA PRO A 360 22.49 21.64 -8.33
C PRO A 360 22.21 21.85 -6.82
N ASP A 361 22.87 22.84 -6.22
CA ASP A 361 22.75 23.20 -4.81
C ASP A 361 21.75 24.35 -4.54
N SER A 362 21.09 24.90 -5.57
CA SER A 362 20.10 25.98 -5.40
C SER A 362 19.00 25.58 -4.43
N ALA A 363 18.62 26.50 -3.54
CA ALA A 363 17.48 26.28 -2.65
C ALA A 363 16.18 26.19 -3.48
N VAL A 364 15.31 25.28 -3.11
CA VAL A 364 14.00 25.07 -3.78
C VAL A 364 12.99 24.56 -2.78
N THR A 365 11.75 24.98 -2.92
CA THR A 365 10.62 24.49 -2.10
C THR A 365 9.73 23.54 -2.91
N VAL A 366 8.92 22.75 -2.20
CA VAL A 366 7.87 21.92 -2.84
C VAL A 366 6.92 22.79 -3.67
N ALA A 367 6.60 24.01 -3.20
CA ALA A 367 5.71 24.91 -3.91
C ALA A 367 6.27 25.38 -5.26
N ASP A 368 7.57 25.65 -5.31
CA ASP A 368 8.25 26.02 -6.56
C ASP A 368 8.23 24.86 -7.57
N LEU A 369 8.48 23.65 -7.10
CA LEU A 369 8.46 22.44 -7.93
C LEU A 369 7.05 22.06 -8.40
N GLU A 370 6.03 22.22 -7.55
CA GLU A 370 4.62 22.02 -7.93
C GLU A 370 4.18 22.98 -9.04
N ALA A 371 4.77 24.16 -9.11
CA ALA A 371 4.45 25.18 -10.12
C ALA A 371 5.03 24.86 -11.52
N LEU A 372 5.94 23.91 -11.66
CA LEU A 372 6.52 23.47 -12.93
C LEU A 372 5.56 22.51 -13.66
N PRO A 373 4.94 22.90 -14.79
CA PRO A 373 3.83 22.14 -15.37
C PRO A 373 4.25 20.77 -15.88
N PHE A 374 5.35 20.71 -16.65
CA PHE A 374 5.78 19.44 -17.26
C PHE A 374 6.39 18.50 -16.21
N PHE A 375 7.17 19.01 -15.29
CA PHE A 375 7.72 18.22 -14.18
C PHE A 375 6.61 17.62 -13.32
N SER A 376 5.60 18.41 -12.93
CA SER A 376 4.43 17.93 -12.19
C SER A 376 3.62 16.90 -12.99
N ALA A 377 3.53 17.05 -14.31
CA ALA A 377 2.90 16.07 -15.18
C ALA A 377 3.68 14.75 -15.23
N CYS A 378 5.02 14.80 -15.23
CA CYS A 378 5.87 13.60 -15.16
C CYS A 378 5.68 12.84 -13.83
N ILE A 379 5.60 13.54 -12.70
CA ILE A 379 5.30 12.93 -11.41
C ILE A 379 3.92 12.26 -11.42
N THR A 380 2.91 12.94 -11.96
CA THR A 380 1.54 12.41 -12.04
C THR A 380 1.46 11.16 -12.93
N GLU A 381 2.17 11.15 -14.06
CA GLU A 381 2.23 9.99 -14.97
C GLU A 381 3.00 8.82 -14.36
N GLY A 382 4.10 9.11 -13.65
CA GLY A 382 4.83 8.12 -12.88
C GLY A 382 3.93 7.43 -11.86
N LEU A 383 3.18 8.19 -11.06
CA LEU A 383 2.21 7.69 -10.09
C LEU A 383 1.14 6.81 -10.73
N ARG A 384 0.61 7.21 -11.90
CA ARG A 384 -0.39 6.43 -12.64
C ARG A 384 0.15 5.07 -13.09
N LEU A 385 1.34 5.05 -13.69
CA LEU A 385 1.95 3.82 -14.22
C LEU A 385 2.48 2.89 -13.13
N THR A 386 2.93 3.45 -12.03
CA THR A 386 3.48 2.66 -10.92
C THR A 386 2.45 1.72 -10.32
N ASN A 387 1.19 2.16 -10.20
CA ASN A 387 0.15 1.38 -9.51
C ASN A 387 0.66 0.76 -8.19
N ALA A 388 1.31 1.58 -7.38
CA ALA A 388 1.92 1.13 -6.13
C ALA A 388 0.91 0.42 -5.22
N VAL A 389 -0.36 0.86 -5.23
CA VAL A 389 -1.50 0.12 -4.71
C VAL A 389 -2.39 -0.26 -5.89
N SER A 390 -2.35 -1.52 -6.29
CA SER A 390 -3.02 -2.05 -7.49
C SER A 390 -4.40 -2.62 -7.22
N THR A 391 -4.67 -2.94 -5.98
CA THR A 391 -5.70 -3.86 -5.53
C THR A 391 -7.14 -3.38 -5.74
N ARG A 392 -8.03 -4.32 -5.63
CA ARG A 392 -9.47 -4.11 -5.43
C ARG A 392 -9.70 -3.35 -4.13
N SER A 393 -10.45 -2.27 -4.19
CA SER A 393 -10.69 -1.42 -3.02
C SER A 393 -12.15 -1.53 -2.57
N PRO A 394 -12.53 -2.56 -1.77
CA PRO A 394 -13.92 -2.82 -1.42
C PRO A 394 -14.50 -1.76 -0.49
N ARG A 395 -15.78 -1.43 -0.76
CA ARG A 395 -16.61 -0.59 0.11
C ARG A 395 -17.96 -1.24 0.33
N ILE A 396 -18.46 -1.08 1.54
CA ILE A 396 -19.80 -1.50 1.95
C ILE A 396 -20.60 -0.25 2.24
N ALA A 397 -21.79 -0.13 1.65
CA ALA A 397 -22.76 0.89 1.99
C ALA A 397 -23.68 0.36 3.10
N PRO A 398 -23.54 0.79 4.37
CA PRO A 398 -24.32 0.22 5.47
C PRO A 398 -25.78 0.68 5.45
N ASP A 399 -26.03 1.92 5.01
CA ASP A 399 -27.30 2.61 5.22
C ASP A 399 -28.20 2.64 3.95
N HIS A 400 -27.65 2.34 2.77
CA HIS A 400 -28.40 2.43 1.51
C HIS A 400 -27.90 1.43 0.48
N GLU A 401 -28.71 1.20 -0.55
CA GLU A 401 -28.37 0.36 -1.70
C GLU A 401 -27.46 1.13 -2.66
N ILE A 402 -26.58 0.41 -3.35
CA ILE A 402 -25.82 0.96 -4.48
C ILE A 402 -26.54 0.54 -5.76
N ILE A 403 -26.95 1.51 -6.56
CA ILE A 403 -27.64 1.27 -7.83
C ILE A 403 -26.64 1.49 -8.97
N TYR A 404 -26.42 0.47 -9.77
CA TYR A 404 -25.59 0.53 -10.97
C TYR A 404 -26.42 0.10 -12.18
N LYS A 405 -26.81 1.06 -13.02
CA LYS A 405 -27.76 0.85 -14.13
C LYS A 405 -29.02 0.16 -13.60
N ASP A 406 -29.40 -0.99 -14.15
CA ASP A 406 -30.55 -1.78 -13.72
C ASP A 406 -30.28 -2.70 -12.52
N TRP A 407 -29.05 -2.67 -11.98
CA TRP A 407 -28.65 -3.53 -10.87
C TRP A 407 -28.77 -2.84 -9.53
N VAL A 408 -29.56 -3.40 -8.64
CA VAL A 408 -29.68 -2.99 -7.24
C VAL A 408 -28.81 -3.91 -6.40
N ILE A 409 -27.73 -3.37 -5.83
CA ILE A 409 -26.80 -4.07 -4.94
C ILE A 409 -27.31 -3.88 -3.52
N PRO A 410 -27.65 -4.97 -2.80
CA PRO A 410 -28.34 -4.88 -1.54
C PRO A 410 -27.47 -4.29 -0.42
N ARG A 411 -28.12 -3.52 0.46
CA ARG A 411 -27.58 -2.97 1.71
C ARG A 411 -27.75 -3.91 2.90
N GLY A 412 -27.28 -3.48 4.05
CA GLY A 412 -27.69 -3.99 5.37
C GLY A 412 -27.03 -5.30 5.76
N ALA A 413 -27.80 -6.28 6.25
CA ALA A 413 -27.31 -7.53 6.84
C ALA A 413 -26.39 -8.35 5.92
N LEU A 414 -26.52 -8.20 4.60
CA LEU A 414 -25.65 -8.86 3.63
C LEU A 414 -24.29 -8.17 3.46
N GLN A 415 -24.17 -6.89 3.88
CA GLN A 415 -22.94 -6.11 3.81
C GLN A 415 -22.14 -6.38 2.53
N THR A 416 -22.82 -6.26 1.36
CA THR A 416 -22.20 -6.58 0.08
C THR A 416 -21.06 -5.64 -0.25
N PRO A 417 -19.80 -6.10 -0.28
CA PRO A 417 -18.68 -5.29 -0.71
C PRO A 417 -18.72 -5.07 -2.22
N VAL A 418 -18.69 -3.79 -2.62
CA VAL A 418 -18.57 -3.35 -4.02
C VAL A 418 -17.22 -2.71 -4.22
N MET A 419 -16.58 -3.00 -5.34
CA MET A 419 -15.20 -2.58 -5.58
C MET A 419 -14.88 -2.34 -7.04
N GLN A 420 -13.81 -1.59 -7.26
CA GLN A 420 -13.09 -1.51 -8.52
C GLN A 420 -11.59 -1.74 -8.26
N SER A 421 -10.88 -2.35 -9.22
CA SER A 421 -9.42 -2.51 -9.14
C SER A 421 -8.74 -1.22 -9.58
N LEU A 422 -7.90 -0.66 -8.72
CA LEU A 422 -7.21 0.61 -8.99
C LEU A 422 -6.32 0.49 -10.24
N TYR A 423 -5.62 -0.64 -10.39
CA TYR A 423 -4.81 -0.91 -11.57
C TYR A 423 -5.63 -0.88 -12.87
N LEU A 424 -6.76 -1.60 -12.91
CA LEU A 424 -7.58 -1.69 -14.13
C LEU A 424 -8.13 -0.32 -14.53
N LEU A 425 -8.45 0.53 -13.55
CA LEU A 425 -8.90 1.90 -13.80
C LEU A 425 -7.79 2.78 -14.40
N GLN A 426 -6.56 2.65 -13.88
CA GLN A 426 -5.42 3.44 -14.35
C GLN A 426 -4.87 2.95 -15.70
N MET A 427 -5.19 1.72 -16.07
CA MET A 427 -4.81 1.09 -17.34
C MET A 427 -5.97 0.98 -18.35
N ASP A 428 -7.10 1.63 -18.09
CA ASP A 428 -8.25 1.60 -18.99
C ASP A 428 -7.97 2.38 -20.27
N PRO A 429 -7.95 1.73 -21.46
CA PRO A 429 -7.66 2.40 -22.73
C PRO A 429 -8.77 3.36 -23.18
N ASN A 430 -9.99 3.23 -22.64
CA ASN A 430 -11.09 4.16 -22.91
C ASN A 430 -10.89 5.50 -22.19
N VAL A 431 -10.08 5.53 -21.14
CA VAL A 431 -9.74 6.74 -20.37
C VAL A 431 -8.37 7.28 -20.77
N PHE A 432 -7.38 6.39 -20.83
CA PHE A 432 -5.97 6.72 -21.08
C PHE A 432 -5.52 6.10 -22.41
N THR A 433 -5.43 6.89 -23.47
CA THR A 433 -4.88 6.44 -24.76
C THR A 433 -3.44 5.92 -24.54
N ASP A 434 -3.12 4.75 -25.11
CA ASP A 434 -1.85 4.07 -24.88
C ASP A 434 -1.50 3.97 -23.38
N PRO A 435 -2.30 3.26 -22.55
CA PRO A 435 -2.23 3.35 -21.10
C PRO A 435 -0.91 2.85 -20.51
N THR A 436 -0.14 2.05 -21.25
CA THR A 436 1.17 1.54 -20.83
C THR A 436 2.34 2.44 -21.18
N LYS A 437 2.13 3.50 -21.98
CA LYS A 437 3.16 4.47 -22.34
C LYS A 437 3.28 5.56 -21.28
N PHE A 438 4.52 5.94 -20.96
CA PHE A 438 4.79 7.10 -20.12
C PHE A 438 4.60 8.36 -20.97
N ASN A 439 3.47 9.02 -20.83
CA ASN A 439 3.10 10.22 -21.58
C ASN A 439 2.62 11.34 -20.65
N PRO A 440 3.54 12.15 -20.10
CA PRO A 440 3.18 13.29 -19.26
C PRO A 440 2.30 14.32 -19.93
N GLN A 441 2.41 14.44 -21.27
CA GLN A 441 1.68 15.46 -22.05
C GLN A 441 0.16 15.32 -21.92
N ARG A 442 -0.36 14.10 -21.68
CA ARG A 442 -1.80 13.87 -21.48
C ARG A 442 -2.41 14.71 -20.35
N TRP A 443 -1.63 15.00 -19.32
CA TRP A 443 -2.08 15.79 -18.16
C TRP A 443 -2.12 17.28 -18.44
N LEU A 444 -1.30 17.75 -19.39
CA LEU A 444 -1.27 19.13 -19.86
C LEU A 444 -2.37 19.37 -20.89
N ASP A 445 -2.57 18.42 -21.81
CA ASP A 445 -3.59 18.51 -22.86
C ASP A 445 -5.01 18.39 -22.30
N ASN A 446 -5.20 17.57 -21.24
CA ASN A 446 -6.49 17.37 -20.61
C ASN A 446 -6.39 17.32 -19.07
N PRO A 447 -6.33 18.48 -18.40
CA PRO A 447 -6.24 18.55 -16.93
C PRO A 447 -7.42 17.88 -16.19
N SER A 448 -8.58 17.73 -16.85
CA SER A 448 -9.76 17.10 -16.24
C SER A 448 -9.56 15.60 -15.97
N LEU A 449 -8.67 14.91 -16.70
CA LEU A 449 -8.33 13.51 -16.47
C LEU A 449 -7.87 13.28 -15.01
N LYS A 450 -7.04 14.20 -14.47
CA LYS A 450 -6.53 14.08 -13.10
C LYS A 450 -7.66 14.16 -12.09
N ALA A 451 -8.54 15.12 -12.21
CA ALA A 451 -9.65 15.32 -11.28
C ALA A 451 -10.64 14.15 -11.30
N ARG A 452 -10.88 13.57 -12.49
CA ARG A 452 -11.95 12.59 -12.70
C ARG A 452 -11.48 11.14 -12.51
N TYR A 453 -10.31 10.79 -13.03
CA TYR A 453 -9.90 9.39 -13.17
C TYR A 453 -8.57 9.01 -12.49
N PHE A 454 -7.85 9.98 -11.92
CA PHE A 454 -6.60 9.67 -11.24
C PHE A 454 -6.85 9.03 -9.87
N MET A 455 -6.40 7.79 -9.71
CA MET A 455 -6.70 6.95 -8.56
C MET A 455 -5.47 6.48 -7.77
N ALA A 456 -4.27 7.01 -8.06
CA ALA A 456 -3.04 6.56 -7.41
C ALA A 456 -3.06 6.69 -5.87
N PHE A 457 -3.84 7.62 -5.33
CA PHE A 457 -4.04 7.82 -3.90
C PHE A 457 -5.42 7.36 -3.39
N GLY A 458 -6.18 6.65 -4.23
CA GLY A 458 -7.56 6.29 -3.94
C GLY A 458 -8.50 7.50 -3.95
N ARG A 459 -9.73 7.31 -3.44
CA ARG A 459 -10.78 8.33 -3.45
C ARG A 459 -11.69 8.24 -2.22
N GLY A 460 -12.34 9.34 -1.87
CA GLY A 460 -13.34 9.40 -0.80
C GLY A 460 -12.75 9.40 0.61
N ASN A 461 -13.54 8.96 1.58
CA ASN A 461 -13.18 9.01 3.00
C ASN A 461 -11.93 8.19 3.38
N ARG A 462 -11.54 7.24 2.54
CA ARG A 462 -10.39 6.35 2.74
C ARG A 462 -9.21 6.68 1.81
N MET A 463 -9.23 7.86 1.19
CA MET A 463 -8.12 8.36 0.37
C MET A 463 -6.83 8.41 1.19
N CYS A 464 -5.69 8.20 0.53
CA CYS A 464 -4.36 8.20 1.15
C CYS A 464 -4.16 9.42 2.06
N LEU A 465 -3.76 9.17 3.29
CA LEU A 465 -3.48 10.23 4.26
C LEU A 465 -2.15 10.92 3.96
N GLY A 466 -1.14 10.14 3.54
CA GLY A 466 0.23 10.60 3.25
C GLY A 466 0.42 11.20 1.85
N MET A 467 -0.64 11.52 1.10
CA MET A 467 -0.54 12.02 -0.27
C MET A 467 0.41 13.23 -0.40
N ASN A 468 0.25 14.25 0.46
CA ASN A 468 1.09 15.44 0.40
C ASN A 468 2.56 15.14 0.70
N LEU A 469 2.82 14.23 1.66
CA LEU A 469 4.19 13.81 1.99
C LEU A 469 4.82 13.06 0.80
N ALA A 470 4.10 12.13 0.19
CA ALA A 470 4.59 11.40 -0.99
C ALA A 470 4.91 12.34 -2.16
N TYR A 471 4.06 13.34 -2.43
CA TYR A 471 4.37 14.36 -3.45
C TYR A 471 5.61 15.17 -3.09
N ALA A 472 5.78 15.61 -1.84
CA ALA A 472 6.95 16.36 -1.40
C ALA A 472 8.24 15.54 -1.56
N GLU A 473 8.23 14.27 -1.12
CA GLU A 473 9.37 13.37 -1.29
C GLU A 473 9.71 13.16 -2.77
N MET A 474 8.71 12.91 -3.62
CA MET A 474 8.93 12.69 -5.05
C MET A 474 9.49 13.94 -5.75
N LEU A 475 8.88 15.09 -5.53
CA LEU A 475 9.28 16.35 -6.16
C LEU A 475 10.71 16.73 -5.78
N LEU A 476 11.03 16.76 -4.48
CA LEU A 476 12.36 17.14 -3.99
C LEU A 476 13.42 16.13 -4.43
N THR A 477 13.16 14.84 -4.29
CA THR A 477 14.16 13.80 -4.61
C THR A 477 14.47 13.76 -6.10
N ILE A 478 13.44 13.73 -6.96
CA ILE A 478 13.62 13.61 -8.41
C ILE A 478 14.28 14.89 -8.95
N ALA A 479 13.82 16.09 -8.53
CA ALA A 479 14.43 17.36 -8.96
C ALA A 479 15.92 17.39 -8.64
N ARG A 480 16.31 17.07 -7.41
CA ARG A 480 17.71 17.07 -6.96
C ARG A 480 18.56 16.04 -7.70
N LEU A 481 18.04 14.83 -7.91
CA LEU A 481 18.77 13.78 -8.64
C LEU A 481 19.03 14.16 -10.09
N VAL A 482 18.01 14.63 -10.82
CA VAL A 482 18.15 14.91 -12.27
C VAL A 482 18.95 16.16 -12.56
N ILE A 483 18.98 17.14 -11.65
CA ILE A 483 19.82 18.34 -11.80
C ILE A 483 21.28 18.03 -11.49
N ARG A 484 21.55 17.22 -10.44
CA ARG A 484 22.92 16.96 -9.99
C ARG A 484 23.62 15.87 -10.80
N PHE A 485 22.92 14.77 -11.14
CA PHE A 485 23.57 13.63 -11.77
C PHE A 485 23.11 13.40 -13.21
N ASP A 486 24.05 13.05 -14.07
CA ASP A 486 23.75 12.34 -15.30
C ASP A 486 23.76 10.84 -14.99
N MET A 487 22.62 10.21 -15.21
CA MET A 487 22.41 8.79 -14.92
C MET A 487 21.75 8.10 -16.11
N GLU A 488 21.94 6.78 -16.20
CA GLU A 488 21.21 5.93 -17.15
C GLU A 488 20.73 4.64 -16.46
N PRO A 489 19.61 4.05 -16.89
CA PRO A 489 19.21 2.72 -16.43
C PRO A 489 20.27 1.68 -16.79
N LEU A 490 20.56 0.76 -15.86
CA LEU A 490 21.55 -0.29 -16.04
C LEU A 490 20.85 -1.67 -16.03
N GLU A 491 20.89 -2.38 -17.16
CA GLU A 491 20.35 -3.74 -17.32
C GLU A 491 18.89 -3.92 -16.87
N VAL A 492 18.09 -2.85 -16.92
CA VAL A 492 16.67 -2.88 -16.54
C VAL A 492 15.85 -3.51 -17.65
N VAL A 493 15.13 -4.57 -17.32
CA VAL A 493 14.12 -5.20 -18.19
C VAL A 493 12.74 -4.75 -17.73
N LYS A 494 12.05 -3.96 -18.57
CA LYS A 494 10.77 -3.31 -18.20
C LYS A 494 9.75 -4.31 -17.65
N GLU A 495 9.53 -5.42 -18.35
CA GLU A 495 8.56 -6.47 -17.99
C GLU A 495 8.92 -7.23 -16.71
N ARG A 496 10.19 -7.21 -16.31
CA ARG A 496 10.67 -7.85 -15.08
C ARG A 496 10.72 -6.88 -13.90
N ASP A 497 11.21 -5.65 -14.11
CA ASP A 497 11.64 -4.76 -13.03
C ASP A 497 10.69 -3.59 -12.79
N VAL A 498 9.90 -3.23 -13.81
CA VAL A 498 9.06 -2.01 -13.80
C VAL A 498 7.57 -2.35 -13.80
N ASP A 499 7.14 -3.21 -14.71
CA ASP A 499 5.72 -3.50 -14.88
C ASP A 499 5.14 -4.26 -13.68
N VAL A 500 3.86 -4.01 -13.42
CA VAL A 500 3.11 -4.76 -12.40
C VAL A 500 2.75 -6.12 -12.97
N THR A 501 3.27 -7.17 -12.38
CA THR A 501 3.06 -8.58 -12.79
C THR A 501 2.23 -9.37 -11.78
N GLY A 502 1.95 -8.79 -10.60
CA GLY A 502 1.13 -9.42 -9.57
C GLY A 502 0.43 -8.39 -8.68
N ASP A 503 -0.74 -8.77 -8.12
CA ASP A 503 -1.51 -7.98 -7.14
C ASP A 503 -1.58 -8.71 -5.79
N CYS A 504 -0.88 -8.17 -4.79
CA CYS A 504 -0.98 -8.65 -3.41
C CYS A 504 -1.48 -7.57 -2.44
N PHE A 505 -2.20 -6.57 -2.90
CA PHE A 505 -2.56 -5.27 -2.38
C PHE A 505 -1.68 -4.16 -3.00
N ASN A 506 -0.36 -4.26 -2.89
CA ASN A 506 0.56 -3.48 -3.69
C ASN A 506 0.81 -4.21 -5.02
N GLY A 507 1.05 -3.44 -6.08
CA GLY A 507 1.52 -3.98 -7.34
C GLY A 507 2.96 -4.48 -7.18
N ILE A 508 3.22 -5.72 -7.54
CA ILE A 508 4.56 -6.32 -7.47
C ILE A 508 5.13 -6.58 -8.85
N THR A 509 6.43 -6.50 -8.96
CA THR A 509 7.23 -6.95 -10.11
C THR A 509 7.47 -8.46 -10.02
N ARG A 510 8.11 -9.03 -11.03
CA ARG A 510 8.51 -10.45 -11.02
C ARG A 510 9.40 -10.76 -9.81
N ASP A 511 9.31 -12.00 -9.33
CA ASP A 511 10.09 -12.47 -8.17
C ASP A 511 11.61 -12.48 -8.42
N ASP A 512 12.04 -12.60 -9.68
CA ASP A 512 13.44 -12.58 -10.12
C ASP A 512 13.99 -11.15 -10.39
N SER A 513 13.20 -10.10 -10.14
CA SER A 513 13.65 -8.74 -10.31
C SER A 513 14.69 -8.35 -9.25
N PRO A 514 15.87 -7.83 -9.66
CA PRO A 514 16.85 -7.28 -8.73
C PRO A 514 16.49 -5.87 -8.25
N GLY A 515 15.37 -5.31 -8.71
CA GLY A 515 15.04 -3.90 -8.60
C GLY A 515 15.62 -3.06 -9.74
N ILE A 516 15.28 -1.79 -9.79
CA ILE A 516 15.74 -0.86 -10.83
C ILE A 516 17.17 -0.41 -10.53
N GLN A 517 18.09 -0.76 -11.43
CA GLN A 517 19.50 -0.38 -11.36
C GLN A 517 19.76 0.87 -12.22
N ALA A 518 20.71 1.69 -11.81
CA ALA A 518 21.18 2.82 -12.60
C ALA A 518 22.70 3.00 -12.45
N LYS A 519 23.31 3.61 -13.47
CA LYS A 519 24.72 3.99 -13.46
C LYS A 519 24.84 5.52 -13.47
N ILE A 520 25.66 6.05 -12.59
CA ILE A 520 26.01 7.47 -12.53
C ILE A 520 27.11 7.72 -13.54
N LEU A 521 26.83 8.55 -14.55
CA LEU A 521 27.77 8.90 -15.61
C LEU A 521 28.57 10.14 -15.24
N LYS A 522 27.97 11.07 -14.46
CA LYS A 522 28.57 12.36 -14.12
C LYS A 522 27.90 12.95 -12.87
N ASP A 523 28.70 13.59 -12.01
CA ASP A 523 28.26 14.53 -10.97
C ASP A 523 28.49 15.96 -11.46
N ARG A 524 27.42 16.69 -11.73
CA ARG A 524 27.47 18.06 -12.28
C ARG A 524 27.92 19.12 -11.25
N LEU A 525 28.00 18.75 -9.97
CA LEU A 525 28.51 19.63 -8.94
C LEU A 525 30.04 19.68 -8.94
N LEU A 526 30.71 18.72 -9.57
CA LEU A 526 32.16 18.61 -9.64
C LEU A 526 32.78 19.36 -10.87
N GLN A 527 31.97 20.10 -11.58
CA GLN A 527 32.35 20.98 -12.69
C GLN A 527 32.25 22.44 -12.27
#